data_9d419672bdde9c9099a9c22117c17cfb
#
_entry.id   9d419672bdde9c9099a9c22117c17cfb
#
_cell.length_a   1.000
_cell.length_b   1.000
_cell.length_c   1.000
_cell.angle_alpha   90.00
_cell.angle_beta   90.00
_cell.angle_gamma   90.00
#
_symmetry.space_group_name_H-M   'P 1'
#
loop_
_entity.id
_entity.type
_entity.pdbx_description
1 polymer ?
#
loop_
_entity_poly.entity_id
_entity_poly.type
_entity_poly.pdbx_seq_one_letter_code
_entity_poly.pdbx_strand_id
1 'polypeptide(L)'
;AQIGRTEALNEAVEANGWNLLAQQTGEFTQAKGQEVMESMLKQYDNINVVYCENDNEAFGAIDAIEAAGKTVGSDIANGEIMVISFDTTHAGLQDVLDGKIECDVECNPLHGPRAEELIKKLEAGEDIDKLNYVDEEIFAHDDTVKSVKATNSLDEEKDFDVTPLTQDILDKRAY
;
A
#
# COMPACT_ATOMS: atom_id res chain seq x y z
N ALA A 1 -3.98 11.48 -0.90
CA ALA A 1 -3.31 10.20 -0.66
C ALA A 1 -1.81 10.29 -0.94
N GLN A 2 -1.36 10.59 -2.16
CA GLN A 2 0.07 10.61 -2.54
C GLN A 2 0.96 11.36 -1.54
N ILE A 3 0.66 12.60 -1.20
CA ILE A 3 1.51 13.42 -0.30
C ILE A 3 1.78 12.68 1.01
N GLY A 4 0.74 12.16 1.67
CA GLY A 4 0.90 11.46 2.94
C GLY A 4 1.67 10.14 2.80
N ARG A 5 1.46 9.39 1.71
CA ARG A 5 2.19 8.13 1.44
C ARG A 5 3.69 8.41 1.22
N THR A 6 4.02 9.42 0.42
CA THR A 6 5.40 9.84 0.17
C THR A 6 6.08 10.39 1.44
N GLU A 7 5.41 11.25 2.20
CA GLU A 7 5.95 11.82 3.45
C GLU A 7 6.23 10.73 4.48
N ALA A 8 5.28 9.81 4.71
CA ALA A 8 5.46 8.70 5.64
C ALA A 8 6.63 7.79 5.26
N LEU A 9 6.81 7.49 3.96
CA LEU A 9 7.98 6.75 3.49
C LEU A 9 9.28 7.49 3.81
N ASN A 10 9.36 8.78 3.52
CA ASN A 10 10.57 9.57 3.76
C ASN A 10 10.92 9.64 5.25
N GLU A 11 9.94 9.81 6.12
CA GLU A 11 10.11 9.78 7.57
C GLU A 11 10.61 8.40 8.05
N ALA A 12 10.02 7.32 7.54
CA ALA A 12 10.45 5.96 7.87
C ALA A 12 11.87 5.67 7.39
N VAL A 13 12.25 6.12 6.19
CA VAL A 13 13.61 6.01 5.65
C VAL A 13 14.62 6.71 6.56
N GLU A 14 14.32 7.95 6.99
CA GLU A 14 15.20 8.71 7.88
C GLU A 14 15.29 8.05 9.27
N ALA A 15 14.17 7.69 9.86
CA ALA A 15 14.09 7.12 11.20
C ALA A 15 14.84 5.78 11.32
N ASN A 16 14.81 4.96 10.27
CA ASN A 16 15.43 3.63 10.26
C ASN A 16 16.79 3.59 9.58
N GLY A 17 17.26 4.69 9.01
CA GLY A 17 18.52 4.75 8.29
C GLY A 17 18.53 3.87 7.02
N TRP A 18 17.37 3.71 6.38
CA TRP A 18 17.26 2.94 5.14
C TRP A 18 17.90 3.70 3.98
N ASN A 19 18.34 2.96 2.97
CA ASN A 19 18.96 3.54 1.78
C ASN A 19 17.90 3.74 0.67
N LEU A 20 17.35 4.93 0.56
CA LEU A 20 16.44 5.28 -0.52
C LEU A 20 17.22 5.48 -1.81
N LEU A 21 17.11 4.53 -2.74
CA LEU A 21 17.83 4.54 -4.02
C LEU A 21 17.28 5.56 -5.01
N ALA A 22 15.94 5.61 -5.14
CA ALA A 22 15.24 6.50 -6.06
C ALA A 22 13.78 6.70 -5.66
N GLN A 23 13.21 7.82 -6.09
CA GLN A 23 11.76 8.08 -6.08
C GLN A 23 11.37 8.69 -7.42
N GLN A 24 10.33 8.14 -8.05
CA GLN A 24 9.76 8.65 -9.30
C GLN A 24 8.26 8.42 -9.32
N THR A 25 7.51 9.31 -9.97
CA THR A 25 6.07 9.12 -10.12
C THR A 25 5.74 8.07 -11.17
N GLY A 26 4.88 7.14 -10.84
CA GLY A 26 4.25 6.20 -11.76
C GLY A 26 2.90 6.68 -12.28
N GLU A 27 2.50 7.93 -11.96
CA GLU A 27 1.26 8.58 -12.42
C GLU A 27 0.00 7.73 -12.10
N PHE A 28 0.08 6.90 -11.07
CA PHE A 28 -0.97 5.95 -10.66
C PHE A 28 -1.41 4.99 -11.77
N THR A 29 -0.54 4.68 -12.73
CA THR A 29 -0.84 3.77 -13.84
C THR A 29 0.13 2.60 -13.92
N GLN A 30 -0.37 1.42 -14.33
CA GLN A 30 0.45 0.23 -14.53
C GLN A 30 1.57 0.47 -15.56
N ALA A 31 1.21 1.06 -16.71
CA ALA A 31 2.19 1.29 -17.79
C ALA A 31 3.33 2.20 -17.36
N LYS A 32 3.05 3.26 -16.59
CA LYS A 32 4.08 4.17 -16.11
C LYS A 32 4.88 3.56 -14.95
N GLY A 33 4.23 2.83 -14.05
CA GLY A 33 4.90 2.04 -13.01
C GLY A 33 5.92 1.07 -13.61
N GLN A 34 5.52 0.36 -14.66
CA GLN A 34 6.42 -0.54 -15.40
C GLN A 34 7.62 0.20 -16.02
N GLU A 35 7.39 1.29 -16.76
CA GLU A 35 8.45 2.10 -17.37
C GLU A 35 9.46 2.61 -16.32
N VAL A 36 8.94 3.11 -15.20
CA VAL A 36 9.76 3.61 -14.09
C VAL A 36 10.58 2.49 -13.48
N MET A 37 9.97 1.35 -13.19
CA MET A 37 10.65 0.21 -12.59
C MET A 37 11.71 -0.38 -13.53
N GLU A 38 11.43 -0.50 -14.82
CA GLU A 38 12.44 -0.90 -15.82
C GLU A 38 13.65 0.03 -15.84
N SER A 39 13.42 1.33 -15.65
CA SER A 39 14.51 2.33 -15.55
C SER A 39 15.32 2.15 -14.27
N MET A 40 14.66 1.93 -13.14
CA MET A 40 15.32 1.71 -11.85
C MET A 40 16.15 0.44 -11.85
N LEU A 41 15.63 -0.66 -12.42
CA LEU A 41 16.37 -1.94 -12.54
C LEU A 41 17.62 -1.85 -13.39
N LYS A 42 17.69 -0.91 -14.34
CA LYS A 42 18.89 -0.63 -15.15
C LYS A 42 19.92 0.22 -14.41
N GLN A 43 19.50 0.98 -13.40
CA GLN A 43 20.37 1.89 -12.67
C GLN A 43 20.90 1.31 -11.37
N TYR A 44 20.14 0.39 -10.75
CA TYR A 44 20.44 -0.15 -9.42
C TYR A 44 20.36 -1.66 -9.42
N ASP A 45 21.45 -2.31 -9.02
CA ASP A 45 21.52 -3.78 -8.93
C ASP A 45 21.02 -4.33 -7.59
N ASN A 46 20.88 -3.47 -6.58
CA ASN A 46 20.62 -3.82 -5.19
C ASN A 46 19.27 -3.35 -4.68
N ILE A 47 18.26 -3.36 -5.51
CA ILE A 47 16.89 -3.07 -5.08
C ILE A 47 16.37 -4.26 -4.26
N ASN A 48 15.98 -4.00 -3.02
CA ASN A 48 15.42 -4.99 -2.10
C ASN A 48 13.93 -4.82 -1.89
N VAL A 49 13.47 -3.56 -1.86
CA VAL A 49 12.07 -3.21 -1.59
C VAL A 49 11.61 -2.19 -2.63
N VAL A 50 10.40 -2.36 -3.12
CA VAL A 50 9.69 -1.42 -3.98
C VAL A 50 8.41 -1.01 -3.25
N TYR A 51 8.31 0.27 -2.95
CA TYR A 51 7.13 0.87 -2.35
C TYR A 51 6.33 1.57 -3.45
N CYS A 52 5.20 0.99 -3.80
CA CYS A 52 4.28 1.50 -4.81
C CYS A 52 3.15 2.24 -4.11
N GLU A 53 2.85 3.46 -4.55
CA GLU A 53 1.81 4.27 -3.91
C GLU A 53 0.39 3.89 -4.31
N ASN A 54 0.24 2.88 -5.21
CA ASN A 54 -1.03 2.21 -5.49
C ASN A 54 -0.82 0.86 -6.20
N ASP A 55 -1.90 0.05 -6.29
CA ASP A 55 -1.87 -1.28 -6.92
C ASP A 55 -1.51 -1.26 -8.40
N ASN A 56 -1.99 -0.27 -9.16
CA ASN A 56 -1.65 -0.18 -10.58
C ASN A 56 -0.14 0.00 -10.81
N GLU A 57 0.51 0.82 -9.98
CA GLU A 57 1.97 0.97 -10.02
C GLU A 57 2.66 -0.34 -9.59
N ALA A 58 2.12 -1.04 -8.59
CA ALA A 58 2.65 -2.32 -8.15
C ALA A 58 2.58 -3.38 -9.25
N PHE A 59 1.47 -3.50 -9.96
CA PHE A 59 1.35 -4.43 -11.10
C PHE A 59 2.41 -4.15 -12.15
N GLY A 60 2.62 -2.88 -12.50
CA GLY A 60 3.66 -2.49 -13.46
C GLY A 60 5.07 -2.78 -12.96
N ALA A 61 5.34 -2.56 -11.68
CA ALA A 61 6.63 -2.86 -11.07
C ALA A 61 6.90 -4.37 -11.05
N ILE A 62 5.91 -5.19 -10.70
CA ILE A 62 5.98 -6.66 -10.72
C ILE A 62 6.30 -7.14 -12.14
N ASP A 63 5.56 -6.68 -13.14
CA ASP A 63 5.78 -7.02 -14.55
C ASP A 63 7.23 -6.72 -14.97
N ALA A 64 7.76 -5.56 -14.60
CA ALA A 64 9.14 -5.16 -14.93
C ALA A 64 10.19 -6.02 -14.23
N ILE A 65 9.97 -6.35 -12.95
CA ILE A 65 10.87 -7.21 -12.15
C ILE A 65 10.94 -8.60 -12.75
N GLU A 66 9.79 -9.22 -13.04
CA GLU A 66 9.69 -10.55 -13.62
C GLU A 66 10.29 -10.58 -15.05
N ALA A 67 10.03 -9.56 -15.87
CA ALA A 67 10.60 -9.43 -17.21
C ALA A 67 12.13 -9.27 -17.20
N ALA A 68 12.70 -8.69 -16.13
CA ALA A 68 14.14 -8.60 -15.92
C ALA A 68 14.76 -9.93 -15.42
N GLY A 69 13.98 -10.99 -15.25
CA GLY A 69 14.42 -12.28 -14.74
C GLY A 69 14.72 -12.30 -13.24
N LYS A 70 14.18 -11.34 -12.50
CA LYS A 70 14.24 -11.28 -11.04
C LYS A 70 12.96 -11.85 -10.42
N THR A 71 13.04 -12.22 -9.16
CA THR A 71 11.90 -12.79 -8.42
C THR A 71 11.32 -11.74 -7.48
N VAL A 72 10.00 -11.65 -7.48
CA VAL A 72 9.23 -10.88 -6.49
C VAL A 72 8.94 -11.78 -5.29
N GLY A 73 9.10 -11.27 -4.08
CA GLY A 73 8.82 -12.01 -2.85
C GLY A 73 9.52 -11.42 -1.63
N SER A 74 9.35 -12.07 -0.48
CA SER A 74 9.85 -11.56 0.80
C SER A 74 11.24 -12.06 1.20
N ASP A 75 11.81 -13.02 0.48
CA ASP A 75 13.15 -13.56 0.77
C ASP A 75 14.26 -12.68 0.20
N ILE A 76 14.32 -11.44 0.71
CA ILE A 76 15.32 -10.43 0.32
C ILE A 76 16.76 -10.97 0.48
N ALA A 77 17.00 -11.82 1.48
CA ALA A 77 18.32 -12.38 1.75
C ALA A 77 18.80 -13.27 0.60
N ASN A 78 17.90 -13.90 -0.13
CA ASN A 78 18.18 -14.71 -1.31
C ASN A 78 17.95 -13.97 -2.64
N GLY A 79 17.75 -12.65 -2.60
CA GLY A 79 17.72 -11.79 -3.78
C GLY A 79 16.33 -11.54 -4.36
N GLU A 80 15.27 -11.87 -3.63
CA GLU A 80 13.93 -11.46 -4.00
C GLU A 80 13.73 -9.96 -3.78
N ILE A 81 12.79 -9.38 -4.51
CA ILE A 81 12.39 -7.98 -4.38
C ILE A 81 10.99 -7.93 -3.77
N MET A 82 10.90 -7.37 -2.57
CA MET A 82 9.63 -7.19 -1.86
C MET A 82 8.87 -6.01 -2.44
N VAL A 83 7.57 -6.19 -2.72
CA VAL A 83 6.66 -5.14 -3.18
C VAL A 83 5.65 -4.83 -2.09
N ILE A 84 5.46 -3.55 -1.81
CA ILE A 84 4.43 -3.02 -0.91
C ILE A 84 3.51 -2.13 -1.73
N SER A 85 2.20 -2.19 -1.48
CA SER A 85 1.19 -1.48 -2.24
C SER A 85 0.14 -0.80 -1.36
N PHE A 86 -0.74 -0.04 -2.01
CA PHE A 86 -1.92 0.60 -1.43
C PHE A 86 -3.09 0.46 -2.37
N ASP A 87 -4.28 0.56 -1.82
CA ASP A 87 -5.65 0.61 -2.34
C ASP A 87 -6.43 -0.67 -2.05
N THR A 88 -5.79 -1.84 -1.96
CA THR A 88 -6.42 -3.16 -1.71
C THR A 88 -7.53 -3.48 -2.71
N THR A 89 -7.28 -3.20 -4.00
CA THR A 89 -8.18 -3.66 -5.05
C THR A 89 -8.25 -5.19 -5.05
N HIS A 90 -9.32 -5.75 -5.60
CA HIS A 90 -9.43 -7.21 -5.68
C HIS A 90 -8.23 -7.87 -6.40
N ALA A 91 -7.67 -7.20 -7.42
CA ALA A 91 -6.48 -7.68 -8.11
C ALA A 91 -5.20 -7.54 -7.27
N GLY A 92 -5.06 -6.42 -6.51
CA GLY A 92 -3.94 -6.23 -5.58
C GLY A 92 -3.94 -7.29 -4.48
N LEU A 93 -5.11 -7.56 -3.90
CA LEU A 93 -5.25 -8.61 -2.89
C LEU A 93 -5.00 -10.01 -3.47
N GLN A 94 -5.33 -10.26 -4.75
CA GLN A 94 -4.95 -11.52 -5.38
C GLN A 94 -3.41 -11.66 -5.45
N ASP A 95 -2.70 -10.59 -5.79
CA ASP A 95 -1.23 -10.59 -5.79
C ASP A 95 -0.65 -10.70 -4.37
N VAL A 96 -1.37 -10.25 -3.31
CA VAL A 96 -0.99 -10.55 -1.91
C VAL A 96 -1.12 -12.05 -1.63
N LEU A 97 -2.21 -12.70 -2.02
CA LEU A 97 -2.37 -14.16 -1.85
C LEU A 97 -1.30 -14.95 -2.60
N ASP A 98 -0.93 -14.49 -3.78
CA ASP A 98 0.07 -15.13 -4.63
C ASP A 98 1.52 -14.85 -4.16
N GLY A 99 1.71 -14.04 -3.12
CA GLY A 99 3.02 -13.66 -2.56
C GLY A 99 3.80 -12.69 -3.44
N LYS A 100 3.17 -12.00 -4.36
CA LYS A 100 3.77 -10.97 -5.21
C LYS A 100 3.78 -9.59 -4.56
N ILE A 101 2.76 -9.29 -3.76
CA ILE A 101 2.69 -8.13 -2.88
C ILE A 101 2.76 -8.63 -1.44
N GLU A 102 3.73 -8.16 -0.67
CA GLU A 102 3.91 -8.57 0.71
C GLU A 102 2.89 -7.94 1.64
N CYS A 103 2.58 -6.66 1.41
CA CYS A 103 1.64 -5.90 2.21
C CYS A 103 0.89 -4.91 1.33
N ASP A 104 -0.42 -4.83 1.52
CA ASP A 104 -1.31 -3.90 0.84
C ASP A 104 -2.18 -3.16 1.87
N VAL A 105 -2.14 -1.83 1.82
CA VAL A 105 -2.84 -0.95 2.76
C VAL A 105 -4.10 -0.41 2.11
N GLU A 106 -5.23 -0.62 2.75
CA GLU A 106 -6.53 -0.23 2.20
C GLU A 106 -6.63 1.28 1.97
N CYS A 107 -7.29 1.64 0.88
CA CYS A 107 -7.91 2.94 0.64
C CYS A 107 -9.36 2.71 0.24
N ASN A 108 -10.25 2.65 1.22
CA ASN A 108 -11.63 2.23 1.05
C ASN A 108 -12.41 3.19 0.14
N PRO A 109 -12.95 2.74 -1.01
CA PRO A 109 -13.70 3.60 -1.92
C PRO A 109 -15.16 3.80 -1.51
N LEU A 110 -15.67 3.09 -0.50
CA LEU A 110 -17.09 3.06 -0.13
C LEU A 110 -17.48 4.21 0.83
N HIS A 111 -17.10 5.44 0.49
CA HIS A 111 -17.37 6.61 1.32
C HIS A 111 -18.81 7.17 1.18
N GLY A 112 -19.56 6.76 0.17
CA GLY A 112 -20.90 7.29 -0.12
C GLY A 112 -21.87 7.22 1.07
N PRO A 113 -22.08 6.05 1.69
CA PRO A 113 -22.99 5.92 2.83
C PRO A 113 -22.60 6.78 4.03
N ARG A 114 -21.27 6.89 4.30
CA ARG A 114 -20.76 7.73 5.37
C ARG A 114 -20.99 9.23 5.10
N ALA A 115 -20.73 9.66 3.87
CA ALA A 115 -21.02 11.04 3.46
C ALA A 115 -22.51 11.36 3.59
N GLU A 116 -23.40 10.44 3.20
CA GLU A 116 -24.85 10.59 3.36
C GLU A 116 -25.23 10.74 4.83
N GLU A 117 -24.67 9.92 5.73
CA GLU A 117 -24.93 10.03 7.17
C GLU A 117 -24.50 11.40 7.73
N LEU A 118 -23.32 11.87 7.37
CA LEU A 118 -22.81 13.18 7.81
C LEU A 118 -23.69 14.33 7.27
N ILE A 119 -24.14 14.24 6.02
CA ILE A 119 -25.06 15.24 5.44
C ILE A 119 -26.38 15.26 6.22
N LYS A 120 -26.97 14.10 6.53
CA LYS A 120 -28.22 14.02 7.31
C LYS A 120 -28.07 14.64 8.70
N LYS A 121 -26.94 14.43 9.37
CA LYS A 121 -26.64 15.05 10.66
C LYS A 121 -26.57 16.58 10.55
N LEU A 122 -25.86 17.09 9.54
CA LEU A 122 -25.79 18.54 9.28
C LEU A 122 -27.17 19.14 8.98
N GLU A 123 -28.01 18.48 8.17
CA GLU A 123 -29.37 18.92 7.86
C GLU A 123 -30.28 18.93 9.11
N ALA A 124 -30.03 18.02 10.05
CA ALA A 124 -30.69 17.98 11.34
C ALA A 124 -30.20 19.06 12.32
N GLY A 125 -29.17 19.84 11.97
CA GLY A 125 -28.54 20.84 12.81
C GLY A 125 -27.67 20.26 13.90
N GLU A 126 -27.19 19.03 13.72
CA GLU A 126 -26.25 18.39 14.61
C GLU A 126 -24.82 18.87 14.32
N ASP A 127 -24.02 19.00 15.35
CA ASP A 127 -22.58 19.23 15.21
C ASP A 127 -21.89 17.94 14.77
N ILE A 128 -20.99 18.05 13.78
CA ILE A 128 -20.13 16.97 13.34
C ILE A 128 -18.67 17.38 13.47
N ASP A 129 -17.80 16.42 13.68
CA ASP A 129 -16.35 16.65 13.68
C ASP A 129 -15.89 17.09 12.28
N LYS A 130 -14.90 17.98 12.24
CA LYS A 130 -14.29 18.42 10.97
C LYS A 130 -13.49 17.30 10.29
N LEU A 131 -12.91 16.41 11.07
CA LEU A 131 -12.16 15.26 10.60
C LEU A 131 -12.95 13.99 10.97
N ASN A 132 -13.28 13.23 9.96
CA ASN A 132 -14.00 11.96 10.10
C ASN A 132 -13.15 10.88 9.46
N TYR A 133 -12.47 10.09 10.28
CA TYR A 133 -11.65 8.97 9.82
C TYR A 133 -12.51 7.78 9.44
N VAL A 134 -12.05 7.04 8.46
CA VAL A 134 -12.59 5.75 8.06
C VAL A 134 -11.66 4.69 8.64
N ASP A 135 -12.23 3.62 9.18
CA ASP A 135 -11.43 2.46 9.54
C ASP A 135 -11.02 1.76 8.24
N GLU A 136 -9.72 1.54 8.09
CA GLU A 136 -9.11 0.89 6.95
C GLU A 136 -8.29 -0.30 7.44
N GLU A 137 -8.10 -1.29 6.57
CA GLU A 137 -7.43 -2.54 6.88
C GLU A 137 -6.03 -2.59 6.26
N ILE A 138 -5.17 -3.40 6.86
CA ILE A 138 -3.85 -3.72 6.32
C ILE A 138 -3.82 -5.23 6.09
N PHE A 139 -3.54 -5.64 4.87
CA PHE A 139 -3.42 -7.04 4.51
C PHE A 139 -1.97 -7.40 4.21
N ALA A 140 -1.55 -8.57 4.65
CA ALA A 140 -0.23 -9.12 4.36
C ALA A 140 -0.32 -10.54 3.82
N HIS A 141 0.73 -10.95 3.10
CA HIS A 141 0.83 -12.30 2.56
C HIS A 141 0.87 -13.36 3.66
N ASP A 142 1.56 -13.08 4.76
CA ASP A 142 1.71 -14.01 5.87
C ASP A 142 1.37 -13.38 7.25
N ASP A 143 1.62 -14.10 8.31
CA ASP A 143 1.34 -13.70 9.69
C ASP A 143 2.58 -13.26 10.49
N THR A 144 3.66 -12.93 9.82
CA THR A 144 4.93 -12.52 10.43
C THR A 144 4.79 -11.21 11.22
N VAL A 145 4.06 -10.25 10.67
CA VAL A 145 3.73 -8.98 11.32
C VAL A 145 2.26 -9.01 11.75
N LYS A 146 2.01 -8.83 13.04
CA LYS A 146 0.64 -8.88 13.61
C LYS A 146 0.00 -7.50 13.74
N SER A 147 0.81 -6.49 13.97
CA SER A 147 0.35 -5.11 14.10
C SER A 147 1.50 -4.14 13.79
N VAL A 148 1.13 -2.95 13.40
CA VAL A 148 2.05 -1.83 13.22
C VAL A 148 1.58 -0.63 14.02
N LYS A 149 2.51 0.15 14.53
CA LYS A 149 2.21 1.43 15.18
C LYS A 149 2.36 2.55 14.16
N ALA A 150 1.37 3.43 14.11
CA ALA A 150 1.45 4.62 13.30
C ALA A 150 0.80 5.81 14.02
N THR A 151 1.26 7.00 13.69
CA THR A 151 0.69 8.25 14.19
C THR A 151 -0.26 8.82 13.14
N ASN A 152 -1.49 9.11 13.54
CA ASN A 152 -2.47 9.72 12.66
C ASN A 152 -2.24 11.24 12.52
N SER A 153 -3.00 11.91 11.68
CA SER A 153 -2.90 13.37 11.48
C SER A 153 -3.36 14.23 12.67
N LEU A 154 -3.75 13.62 13.78
CA LEU A 154 -4.05 14.26 15.05
C LEU A 154 -2.91 14.07 16.09
N ASP A 155 -1.75 13.58 15.67
CA ASP A 155 -0.62 13.20 16.50
C ASP A 155 -0.95 12.13 17.56
N GLU A 156 -1.95 11.28 17.26
CA GLU A 156 -2.31 10.16 18.12
C GLU A 156 -1.63 8.88 17.62
N GLU A 157 -0.83 8.25 18.47
CA GLU A 157 -0.27 6.92 18.19
C GLU A 157 -1.36 5.84 18.33
N LYS A 158 -1.48 4.98 17.34
CA LYS A 158 -2.41 3.85 17.32
C LYS A 158 -1.72 2.59 16.85
N ASP A 159 -2.16 1.45 17.38
CA ASP A 159 -1.84 0.14 16.85
C ASP A 159 -2.86 -0.21 15.76
N PHE A 160 -2.38 -0.64 14.61
CA PHE A 160 -3.19 -1.15 13.51
C PHE A 160 -2.89 -2.63 13.34
N ASP A 161 -3.94 -3.45 13.35
CA ASP A 161 -3.80 -4.88 13.10
C ASP A 161 -3.41 -5.13 11.64
N VAL A 162 -2.52 -6.09 11.43
CA VAL A 162 -2.17 -6.62 10.11
C VAL A 162 -2.83 -7.96 9.95
N THR A 163 -3.67 -8.08 8.95
CA THR A 163 -4.47 -9.27 8.69
C THR A 163 -3.81 -10.14 7.63
N PRO A 164 -3.38 -11.37 7.96
CA PRO A 164 -2.95 -12.32 6.96
C PRO A 164 -4.10 -12.60 5.99
N LEU A 165 -3.88 -12.34 4.70
CA LEU A 165 -4.93 -12.48 3.72
C LEU A 165 -5.27 -13.95 3.47
N THR A 166 -6.55 -14.25 3.33
CA THR A 166 -7.05 -15.59 2.96
C THR A 166 -8.02 -15.47 1.79
N GLN A 167 -8.20 -16.56 1.04
CA GLN A 167 -9.17 -16.60 -0.05
C GLN A 167 -10.60 -16.26 0.43
N ASP A 168 -10.97 -16.71 1.62
CA ASP A 168 -12.29 -16.41 2.20
C ASP A 168 -12.50 -14.91 2.49
N ILE A 169 -11.44 -14.20 2.85
CA ILE A 169 -11.48 -12.74 3.02
C ILE A 169 -11.63 -12.08 1.65
N LEU A 170 -10.81 -12.45 0.67
CA LEU A 170 -10.85 -11.89 -0.68
C LEU A 170 -12.23 -12.09 -1.32
N ASP A 171 -12.79 -13.29 -1.23
CA ASP A 171 -14.10 -13.64 -1.82
C ASP A 171 -15.27 -12.81 -1.24
N LYS A 172 -15.09 -12.22 -0.06
CA LYS A 172 -16.10 -11.39 0.62
C LYS A 172 -15.92 -9.91 0.39
N ARG A 173 -14.83 -9.48 -0.24
CA ARG A 173 -14.56 -8.07 -0.51
C ARG A 173 -15.55 -7.51 -1.55
N ALA A 174 -15.93 -6.26 -1.35
CA ALA A 174 -16.88 -5.57 -2.23
C ALA A 174 -16.20 -4.87 -3.43
N TYR A 175 -14.87 -4.82 -3.45
CA TYR A 175 -14.06 -4.15 -4.49
C TYR A 175 -12.65 -4.75 -4.55
#